data_acfb017bf61962ad5c49dc8a739d0f2d
#
_entry.id   acfb017bf61962ad5c49dc8a739d0f2d
#
_cell.length_a   1.000
_cell.length_b   1.000
_cell.length_c   1.000
_cell.angle_alpha   90.00
_cell.angle_beta   90.00
_cell.angle_gamma   90.00
#
_symmetry.space_group_name_H-M   'P 1'
#
loop_
_entity.id
_entity.type
_entity.pdbx_description
1 polymer ?
#
loop_
_entity_poly.entity_id
_entity_poly.type
_entity_poly.pdbx_seq_one_letter_code
_entity_poly.pdbx_strand_id
1 'polypeptide(L)'
;MMNYPQPVVNIYETFLLYRTGGNANFAIGNLDEKMDTLFIYDKPVTGRSFIGRRSECMILANLLKAGEHVSIYEPPKTGKMSLIHQSLYNLRNDGVQFMVAFVDMLNVRTLSEFLIKFGTAVMKSAASTPDAFAAIVREYLADTHFVFDRMRFMTCDEVVSLNWNPDMNDVARMLELPQMIAREKRMPFFLILKEFQNLMNAEEYDDVFKAMETVMRDCDRSEPYNAVYVMSGAMVNAMKFIFEEKRYFYRQVNHVALMPVDEKEIIEHVVKGFLNGMGKSFDRNLAMGACELFKCNLWYVNHLAAICDALSKGFVTESMMTDALNSMLAVHEPRFVSIINDLTDHQLSLLRAVLDGVVKFSASEVIEKYRLNSSANVRRVKDALKKKEVLTFNEKDEPVILDPLFEYWVSNFYFERR
;
A
#
# COMPACT_ATOMS: atom_id res chain seq x y z
N MET A 1 27.55 38.91 -14.91
CA MET A 1 27.07 38.66 -13.54
C MET A 1 25.62 38.27 -13.63
N MET A 2 25.34 36.98 -13.64
CA MET A 2 23.97 36.43 -13.67
C MET A 2 23.49 36.20 -12.23
N ASN A 3 22.43 36.94 -11.86
CA ASN A 3 21.75 36.72 -10.57
C ASN A 3 21.01 35.41 -10.58
N TYR A 4 21.41 34.46 -9.73
CA TYR A 4 20.63 33.29 -9.39
C TYR A 4 19.55 33.68 -8.36
N PRO A 5 18.30 33.24 -8.54
CA PRO A 5 17.25 33.44 -7.53
C PRO A 5 17.55 32.55 -6.32
N GLN A 6 17.27 33.09 -5.12
CA GLN A 6 17.43 32.51 -3.80
C GLN A 6 16.62 31.19 -3.62
N PRO A 7 17.05 30.28 -2.73
CA PRO A 7 16.57 28.92 -2.69
C PRO A 7 15.11 28.81 -2.24
N VAL A 8 14.37 28.03 -2.97
CA VAL A 8 13.06 27.49 -2.59
C VAL A 8 13.24 26.74 -1.27
N VAL A 9 12.44 27.09 -0.27
CA VAL A 9 12.39 26.46 1.05
C VAL A 9 12.42 24.95 0.92
N ASN A 10 13.39 24.36 1.59
CA ASN A 10 13.72 22.95 1.53
C ASN A 10 12.61 22.10 2.17
N ILE A 11 11.68 21.61 1.38
CA ILE A 11 10.60 20.69 1.79
C ILE A 11 11.17 19.37 2.35
N TYR A 12 12.46 19.09 2.14
CA TYR A 12 13.14 17.91 2.65
C TYR A 12 13.38 17.89 4.16
N GLU A 13 13.48 19.02 4.83
CA GLU A 13 13.70 19.05 6.28
C GLU A 13 12.44 18.67 7.08
N THR A 14 11.27 18.89 6.54
CA THR A 14 10.00 18.46 7.17
C THR A 14 9.81 16.93 7.11
N PHE A 15 10.45 16.24 6.17
CA PHE A 15 10.39 14.80 6.03
C PHE A 15 11.27 14.02 7.03
N LEU A 16 12.28 14.64 7.60
CA LEU A 16 13.21 14.00 8.53
C LEU A 16 12.71 13.98 9.99
N LEU A 17 11.79 14.84 10.36
CA LEU A 17 11.23 14.92 11.72
C LEU A 17 10.15 13.86 12.04
N TYR A 18 9.64 13.15 11.03
CA TYR A 18 8.67 12.04 11.24
C TYR A 18 9.31 10.64 11.31
N ARG A 19 10.64 10.55 11.35
CA ARG A 19 11.38 9.28 11.43
C ARG A 19 11.73 8.84 12.84
N THR A 20 11.37 9.60 13.85
CA THR A 20 11.60 9.23 15.25
C THR A 20 10.29 8.81 15.91
N GLY A 21 10.21 7.50 16.15
CA GLY A 21 9.37 6.74 17.02
C GLY A 21 8.29 7.48 17.85
N GLY A 22 7.06 7.39 17.39
CA GLY A 22 5.90 7.69 18.23
C GLY A 22 4.96 6.49 18.22
N ASN A 23 4.75 5.90 19.38
CA ASN A 23 3.76 4.86 19.64
C ASN A 23 2.43 5.17 18.96
N ALA A 24 2.06 4.40 17.95
CA ALA A 24 0.74 4.43 17.36
C ALA A 24 -0.26 3.68 18.25
N ASN A 25 -0.38 4.06 19.51
CA ASN A 25 -1.62 3.93 20.22
C ASN A 25 -2.55 4.97 19.60
N PHE A 26 -3.36 4.54 18.61
CA PHE A 26 -4.47 5.34 18.14
C PHE A 26 -5.49 5.52 19.27
N ALA A 27 -5.16 6.41 20.21
CA ALA A 27 -6.19 7.16 20.89
C ALA A 27 -6.86 7.99 19.79
N ILE A 28 -8.05 7.62 19.37
CA ILE A 28 -8.96 8.53 18.67
C ILE A 28 -9.39 9.57 19.72
N GLY A 29 -8.43 10.43 20.10
CA GLY A 29 -8.69 11.67 20.80
C GLY A 29 -9.04 12.71 19.74
N ASN A 30 -10.00 13.55 20.07
CA ASN A 30 -10.42 14.72 19.32
C ASN A 30 -9.24 15.37 18.60
N LEU A 31 -9.21 15.25 17.27
CA LEU A 31 -8.31 16.00 16.42
C LEU A 31 -8.78 17.44 16.45
N ASP A 32 -8.14 18.22 17.30
CA ASP A 32 -8.20 19.67 17.25
C ASP A 32 -7.86 20.14 15.84
N GLU A 33 -8.75 20.96 15.30
CA GLU A 33 -8.74 21.60 14.00
C GLU A 33 -7.48 22.46 13.79
N LYS A 34 -6.35 21.83 13.48
CA LYS A 34 -5.37 22.48 12.61
C LYS A 34 -5.88 22.33 11.20
N MET A 35 -6.01 23.42 10.44
CA MET A 35 -6.32 23.45 9.01
C MET A 35 -5.30 22.58 8.23
N ASP A 36 -5.47 21.26 8.31
CA ASP A 36 -4.82 20.34 7.40
C ASP A 36 -5.43 20.58 6.02
N THR A 37 -4.59 20.70 5.01
CA THR A 37 -5.02 20.85 3.62
C THR A 37 -6.11 19.84 3.31
N LEU A 38 -7.20 20.25 2.71
CA LEU A 38 -8.35 19.41 2.38
C LEU A 38 -7.96 18.25 1.44
N PHE A 39 -6.86 18.42 0.70
CA PHE A 39 -6.35 17.46 -0.27
C PHE A 39 -5.19 16.65 0.32
N ILE A 40 -5.54 15.73 1.22
CA ILE A 40 -4.57 14.85 1.89
C ILE A 40 -4.16 13.73 0.95
N TYR A 41 -2.85 13.57 0.73
CA TYR A 41 -2.28 12.52 -0.11
C TYR A 41 -1.08 11.78 0.51
N ASP A 42 -0.46 12.34 1.55
CA ASP A 42 0.77 11.84 2.18
C ASP A 42 0.55 10.79 3.28
N LYS A 43 -0.68 10.69 3.77
CA LYS A 43 -1.07 9.76 4.87
C LYS A 43 -2.41 9.08 4.59
N PRO A 44 -2.70 7.92 5.23
CA PRO A 44 -4.02 7.32 5.19
C PRO A 44 -5.08 8.25 5.80
N VAL A 45 -6.26 8.27 5.20
CA VAL A 45 -7.39 9.12 5.60
C VAL A 45 -8.59 8.31 6.06
N THR A 46 -9.41 8.90 6.96
CA THR A 46 -10.66 8.34 7.46
C THR A 46 -11.73 9.43 7.61
N GLY A 47 -12.97 9.03 7.87
CA GLY A 47 -14.06 9.93 8.14
C GLY A 47 -14.39 10.86 6.97
N ARG A 48 -14.43 12.16 7.21
CA ARG A 48 -14.80 13.16 6.19
C ARG A 48 -13.81 13.30 5.04
N SER A 49 -12.55 12.96 5.27
CA SER A 49 -11.50 13.01 4.25
C SER A 49 -11.44 11.76 3.38
N PHE A 50 -12.19 10.71 3.71
CA PHE A 50 -12.27 9.49 2.93
C PHE A 50 -13.35 9.63 1.85
N ILE A 51 -12.94 9.54 0.59
CA ILE A 51 -13.80 9.76 -0.58
C ILE A 51 -14.04 8.44 -1.32
N GLY A 52 -15.30 8.19 -1.66
CA GLY A 52 -15.71 7.01 -2.42
C GLY A 52 -15.59 5.69 -1.68
N ARG A 53 -15.60 4.60 -2.43
CA ARG A 53 -15.31 3.21 -2.00
C ARG A 53 -16.12 2.71 -0.81
N ARG A 54 -17.38 3.14 -0.70
CA ARG A 54 -18.27 2.73 0.39
C ARG A 54 -18.58 1.23 0.35
N SER A 55 -18.73 0.67 -0.86
CA SER A 55 -18.94 -0.76 -1.07
C SER A 55 -17.76 -1.59 -0.63
N GLU A 56 -16.56 -1.20 -1.01
CA GLU A 56 -15.32 -1.90 -0.64
C GLU A 56 -15.09 -1.85 0.88
N CYS A 57 -15.34 -0.69 1.51
CA CYS A 57 -15.29 -0.57 2.98
C CYS A 57 -16.29 -1.50 3.66
N MET A 58 -17.52 -1.59 3.14
CA MET A 58 -18.56 -2.46 3.69
C MET A 58 -18.20 -3.94 3.48
N ILE A 59 -17.69 -4.32 2.31
CA ILE A 59 -17.22 -5.69 2.04
C ILE A 59 -16.10 -6.05 3.01
N LEU A 60 -15.07 -5.21 3.13
CA LEU A 60 -13.95 -5.48 4.03
C LEU A 60 -14.42 -5.58 5.50
N ALA A 61 -15.25 -4.65 5.96
CA ALA A 61 -15.78 -4.68 7.31
C ALA A 61 -16.61 -5.96 7.60
N ASN A 62 -17.40 -6.41 6.63
CA ASN A 62 -18.19 -7.64 6.77
C ASN A 62 -17.31 -8.89 6.78
N LEU A 63 -16.27 -8.97 5.95
CA LEU A 63 -15.31 -10.07 5.97
C LEU A 63 -14.58 -10.14 7.31
N LEU A 64 -14.14 -9.00 7.85
CA LEU A 64 -13.50 -8.93 9.16
C LEU A 64 -14.45 -9.38 10.30
N LYS A 65 -15.72 -8.96 10.27
CA LYS A 65 -16.74 -9.42 11.23
C LYS A 65 -16.99 -10.93 11.12
N ALA A 66 -16.91 -11.49 9.92
CA ALA A 66 -17.09 -12.91 9.68
C ALA A 66 -15.85 -13.76 10.04
N GLY A 67 -14.75 -13.14 10.48
CA GLY A 67 -13.50 -13.87 10.75
C GLY A 67 -12.75 -14.33 9.50
N GLU A 68 -13.04 -13.73 8.33
CA GLU A 68 -12.45 -14.12 7.05
C GLU A 68 -11.14 -13.38 6.80
N HIS A 69 -10.11 -14.11 6.36
CA HIS A 69 -8.84 -13.52 5.96
C HIS A 69 -8.96 -12.81 4.61
N VAL A 70 -8.20 -11.74 4.43
CA VAL A 70 -8.34 -10.85 3.27
C VAL A 70 -6.99 -10.54 2.62
N SER A 71 -6.94 -10.50 1.30
CA SER A 71 -5.85 -9.91 0.52
C SER A 71 -6.31 -8.64 -0.19
N ILE A 72 -5.44 -7.62 -0.21
CA ILE A 72 -5.68 -6.35 -0.89
C ILE A 72 -4.39 -5.95 -1.61
N TYR A 73 -4.36 -6.06 -2.93
CA TYR A 73 -3.17 -5.70 -3.69
C TYR A 73 -3.53 -4.89 -4.93
N GLU A 74 -2.98 -3.70 -4.97
CA GLU A 74 -3.14 -2.69 -6.01
C GLU A 74 -1.84 -1.88 -6.10
N PRO A 75 -1.60 -1.17 -7.18
CA PRO A 75 -0.43 -0.31 -7.30
C PRO A 75 -0.23 0.62 -6.10
N PRO A 76 0.97 1.15 -5.88
CA PRO A 76 1.20 2.19 -4.88
C PRO A 76 0.23 3.36 -5.08
N LYS A 77 -0.09 4.09 -3.99
CA LYS A 77 -0.90 5.31 -4.03
C LYS A 77 -2.38 5.13 -4.42
N THR A 78 -2.89 3.91 -4.43
CA THR A 78 -4.30 3.62 -4.73
C THR A 78 -5.24 3.72 -3.53
N GLY A 79 -4.71 3.98 -2.33
CA GLY A 79 -5.52 4.17 -1.11
C GLY A 79 -5.85 2.91 -0.33
N LYS A 80 -5.10 1.80 -0.51
CA LYS A 80 -5.26 0.54 0.25
C LYS A 80 -5.33 0.76 1.76
N MET A 81 -4.35 1.51 2.30
CA MET A 81 -4.32 1.75 3.75
C MET A 81 -5.47 2.64 4.22
N SER A 82 -5.90 3.62 3.42
CA SER A 82 -7.09 4.41 3.75
C SER A 82 -8.35 3.54 3.80
N LEU A 83 -8.52 2.58 2.88
CA LEU A 83 -9.62 1.62 2.90
C LEU A 83 -9.61 0.79 4.19
N ILE A 84 -8.45 0.23 4.57
CA ILE A 84 -8.30 -0.57 5.79
C ILE A 84 -8.63 0.28 7.02
N HIS A 85 -8.03 1.47 7.15
CA HIS A 85 -8.30 2.36 8.27
C HIS A 85 -9.76 2.80 8.35
N GLN A 86 -10.38 3.12 7.21
CA GLN A 86 -11.81 3.49 7.17
C GLN A 86 -12.71 2.32 7.56
N SER A 87 -12.41 1.11 7.12
CA SER A 87 -13.18 -0.08 7.50
C SER A 87 -13.08 -0.37 9.00
N LEU A 88 -11.88 -0.26 9.58
CA LEU A 88 -11.68 -0.38 11.03
C LEU A 88 -12.37 0.74 11.80
N TYR A 89 -12.35 1.96 11.27
CA TYR A 89 -13.08 3.10 11.84
C TYR A 89 -14.59 2.85 11.86
N ASN A 90 -15.15 2.34 10.76
CA ASN A 90 -16.56 1.98 10.66
C ASN A 90 -16.93 0.90 11.67
N LEU A 91 -16.12 -0.16 11.81
CA LEU A 91 -16.33 -1.23 12.79
C LEU A 91 -16.40 -0.70 14.22
N ARG A 92 -15.51 0.23 14.60
CA ARG A 92 -15.53 0.86 15.92
C ARG A 92 -16.78 1.72 16.13
N ASN A 93 -17.19 2.48 15.12
CA ASN A 93 -18.42 3.27 15.17
C ASN A 93 -19.67 2.39 15.29
N ASP A 94 -19.63 1.17 14.72
CA ASP A 94 -20.67 0.14 14.87
C ASP A 94 -20.64 -0.55 16.25
N GLY A 95 -19.74 -0.15 17.15
CA GLY A 95 -19.60 -0.71 18.49
C GLY A 95 -18.82 -2.04 18.57
N VAL A 96 -18.18 -2.47 17.49
CA VAL A 96 -17.36 -3.69 17.47
C VAL A 96 -16.07 -3.44 18.22
N GLN A 97 -15.79 -4.25 19.24
CA GLN A 97 -14.52 -4.25 19.95
C GLN A 97 -13.57 -5.24 19.31
N PHE A 98 -12.32 -4.82 19.08
CA PHE A 98 -11.27 -5.64 18.49
C PHE A 98 -9.89 -5.09 18.83
N MET A 99 -8.90 -5.99 18.81
CA MET A 99 -7.47 -5.62 18.77
C MET A 99 -7.02 -5.47 17.32
N VAL A 100 -6.01 -4.64 17.09
CA VAL A 100 -5.39 -4.51 15.76
C VAL A 100 -3.89 -4.33 15.88
N ALA A 101 -3.13 -5.09 15.08
CA ALA A 101 -1.69 -4.95 14.92
C ALA A 101 -1.36 -4.60 13.46
N PHE A 102 -0.52 -3.61 13.27
CA PHE A 102 0.02 -3.25 11.96
C PHE A 102 1.48 -3.72 11.87
N VAL A 103 1.73 -4.66 10.96
CA VAL A 103 3.07 -5.17 10.68
C VAL A 103 3.55 -4.56 9.37
N ASP A 104 4.52 -3.66 9.43
CA ASP A 104 5.12 -3.05 8.25
C ASP A 104 6.29 -3.89 7.76
N MET A 105 6.08 -4.63 6.68
CA MET A 105 7.09 -5.49 6.09
C MET A 105 8.01 -4.77 5.10
N LEU A 106 7.93 -3.46 5.02
CA LEU A 106 8.86 -2.68 4.20
C LEU A 106 10.30 -3.01 4.64
N ASN A 107 11.15 -3.35 3.67
CA ASN A 107 12.54 -3.77 3.88
C ASN A 107 12.75 -5.08 4.65
N VAL A 108 11.75 -5.93 4.86
CA VAL A 108 11.95 -7.29 5.33
C VAL A 108 12.69 -8.08 4.26
N ARG A 109 13.81 -8.72 4.66
CA ARG A 109 14.68 -9.52 3.80
C ARG A 109 15.03 -10.88 4.37
N THR A 110 14.84 -11.08 5.67
CA THR A 110 15.16 -12.30 6.38
C THR A 110 13.99 -12.77 7.24
N LEU A 111 13.98 -14.04 7.56
CA LEU A 111 13.02 -14.65 8.48
C LEU A 111 13.07 -13.96 9.86
N SER A 112 14.27 -13.69 10.37
CA SER A 112 14.46 -13.00 11.66
C SER A 112 13.82 -11.62 11.69
N GLU A 113 14.02 -10.81 10.66
CA GLU A 113 13.40 -9.48 10.57
C GLU A 113 11.87 -9.55 10.53
N PHE A 114 11.33 -10.53 9.80
CA PHE A 114 9.88 -10.77 9.78
C PHE A 114 9.36 -11.10 11.17
N LEU A 115 9.95 -12.09 11.85
CA LEU A 115 9.48 -12.56 13.16
C LEU A 115 9.62 -11.46 14.23
N ILE A 116 10.68 -10.67 14.21
CA ILE A 116 10.88 -9.54 15.15
C ILE A 116 9.80 -8.47 14.93
N LYS A 117 9.55 -8.06 13.68
CA LYS A 117 8.52 -7.07 13.37
C LYS A 117 7.12 -7.57 13.70
N PHE A 118 6.81 -8.81 13.29
CA PHE A 118 5.53 -9.44 13.56
C PHE A 118 5.27 -9.57 15.06
N GLY A 119 6.22 -10.20 15.78
CA GLY A 119 6.12 -10.38 17.22
C GLY A 119 6.01 -9.05 17.97
N THR A 120 6.82 -8.06 17.60
CA THR A 120 6.75 -6.72 18.19
C THR A 120 5.36 -6.09 18.02
N ALA A 121 4.79 -6.13 16.82
CA ALA A 121 3.48 -5.55 16.55
C ALA A 121 2.36 -6.27 17.32
N VAL A 122 2.40 -7.61 17.35
CA VAL A 122 1.45 -8.44 18.10
C VAL A 122 1.53 -8.14 19.59
N MET A 123 2.72 -8.16 20.16
CA MET A 123 2.94 -7.97 21.59
C MET A 123 2.55 -6.57 22.05
N LYS A 124 2.93 -5.52 21.31
CA LYS A 124 2.53 -4.13 21.63
C LYS A 124 1.02 -3.90 21.53
N SER A 125 0.33 -4.65 20.67
CA SER A 125 -1.13 -4.56 20.55
C SER A 125 -1.87 -5.34 21.64
N ALA A 126 -1.26 -6.41 22.15
CA ALA A 126 -1.86 -7.32 23.11
C ALA A 126 -1.60 -6.91 24.58
N ALA A 127 -0.48 -6.27 24.86
CA ALA A 127 -0.06 -5.89 26.21
C ALA A 127 0.05 -4.36 26.33
N SER A 128 -0.56 -3.79 27.35
CA SER A 128 -0.45 -2.37 27.70
C SER A 128 0.60 -2.10 28.77
N THR A 129 1.07 -3.14 29.48
CA THR A 129 2.03 -3.03 30.56
C THR A 129 3.17 -4.06 30.41
N PRO A 130 4.35 -3.78 30.97
CA PRO A 130 5.45 -4.76 31.00
C PRO A 130 5.10 -6.09 31.68
N ASP A 131 4.20 -6.05 32.66
CA ASP A 131 3.75 -7.29 33.37
C ASP A 131 2.84 -8.13 32.50
N ALA A 132 1.89 -7.53 31.79
CA ALA A 132 1.05 -8.22 30.81
C ALA A 132 1.88 -8.82 29.68
N PHE A 133 2.89 -8.07 29.19
CA PHE A 133 3.85 -8.57 28.20
C PHE A 133 4.61 -9.79 28.71
N ALA A 134 5.17 -9.73 29.94
CA ALA A 134 5.91 -10.84 30.51
C ALA A 134 5.02 -12.09 30.77
N ALA A 135 3.73 -11.89 31.06
CA ALA A 135 2.78 -12.99 31.20
C ALA A 135 2.56 -13.74 29.88
N ILE A 136 2.30 -13.02 28.79
CA ILE A 136 2.13 -13.59 27.43
C ILE A 136 3.38 -14.38 27.02
N VAL A 137 4.57 -13.81 27.23
CA VAL A 137 5.84 -14.48 26.91
C VAL A 137 5.98 -15.80 27.67
N ARG A 138 5.74 -15.78 28.97
CA ARG A 138 5.89 -16.96 29.82
C ARG A 138 4.91 -18.06 29.44
N GLU A 139 3.71 -17.69 29.05
CA GLU A 139 2.64 -18.63 28.75
C GLU A 139 2.77 -19.26 27.36
N TYR A 140 3.12 -18.46 26.35
CA TYR A 140 3.02 -18.90 24.95
C TYR A 140 4.37 -19.07 24.24
N LEU A 141 5.44 -18.44 24.71
CA LEU A 141 6.72 -18.34 24.01
C LEU A 141 7.92 -18.82 24.83
N ALA A 142 7.68 -19.56 25.93
CA ALA A 142 8.75 -20.03 26.83
C ALA A 142 9.79 -20.92 26.13
N ASP A 143 9.32 -21.78 25.21
CA ASP A 143 10.16 -22.78 24.52
C ASP A 143 10.59 -22.31 23.11
N THR A 144 10.96 -21.04 22.99
CA THR A 144 11.35 -20.42 21.72
C THR A 144 12.70 -19.71 21.85
N HIS A 145 13.32 -19.37 20.71
CA HIS A 145 14.56 -18.59 20.66
C HIS A 145 14.33 -17.07 20.80
N PHE A 146 13.10 -16.63 21.03
CA PHE A 146 12.82 -15.22 21.25
C PHE A 146 13.33 -14.75 22.60
N VAL A 147 13.91 -13.56 22.57
CA VAL A 147 14.34 -12.86 23.78
C VAL A 147 13.43 -11.65 24.00
N PHE A 148 12.98 -11.54 25.23
CA PHE A 148 12.05 -10.50 25.64
C PHE A 148 12.66 -9.71 26.79
N ASP A 149 12.93 -8.44 26.54
CA ASP A 149 13.40 -7.54 27.56
C ASP A 149 12.23 -6.67 28.06
N ARG A 150 11.81 -6.92 29.29
CA ARG A 150 10.75 -6.16 29.97
C ARG A 150 11.02 -4.66 29.97
N MET A 151 12.27 -4.24 30.12
CA MET A 151 12.67 -2.84 30.17
C MET A 151 12.51 -2.18 28.79
N ARG A 152 12.81 -2.90 27.73
CA ARG A 152 12.67 -2.42 26.34
C ARG A 152 11.21 -2.20 25.93
N PHE A 153 10.26 -2.88 26.57
CA PHE A 153 8.83 -2.76 26.23
C PHE A 153 8.32 -1.31 26.25
N MET A 154 8.81 -0.50 27.20
CA MET A 154 8.39 0.89 27.34
C MET A 154 9.26 1.89 26.58
N THR A 155 10.48 1.51 26.23
CA THR A 155 11.51 2.44 25.75
C THR A 155 11.96 2.22 24.31
N CYS A 156 11.69 1.05 23.73
CA CYS A 156 12.13 0.66 22.39
C CYS A 156 10.95 0.42 21.44
N ASP A 157 11.19 0.69 20.16
CA ASP A 157 10.22 0.38 19.10
C ASP A 157 10.12 -1.12 18.89
N GLU A 158 11.23 -1.85 18.93
CA GLU A 158 11.29 -3.31 18.86
C GLU A 158 11.43 -3.89 20.26
N VAL A 159 10.45 -4.72 20.66
CA VAL A 159 10.40 -5.36 21.98
C VAL A 159 10.76 -6.84 21.96
N VAL A 160 10.83 -7.40 20.75
CA VAL A 160 11.21 -8.79 20.49
C VAL A 160 12.59 -8.81 19.85
N SER A 161 13.44 -9.73 20.27
CA SER A 161 14.71 -10.06 19.63
C SER A 161 14.91 -11.57 19.61
N LEU A 162 15.96 -12.06 18.96
CA LEU A 162 16.32 -13.47 18.90
C LEU A 162 17.71 -13.68 19.49
N ASN A 163 17.90 -14.74 20.26
CA ASN A 163 19.22 -15.12 20.79
C ASN A 163 19.95 -16.13 19.88
N TRP A 164 19.23 -16.68 18.90
CA TRP A 164 19.74 -17.62 17.91
C TRP A 164 19.00 -17.47 16.59
N ASN A 165 19.46 -18.19 15.55
CA ASN A 165 18.73 -18.26 14.28
C ASN A 165 17.37 -18.93 14.53
N PRO A 166 16.25 -18.33 14.07
CA PRO A 166 14.93 -18.92 14.26
C PRO A 166 14.79 -20.23 13.49
N ASP A 167 14.08 -21.16 14.08
CA ASP A 167 13.67 -22.41 13.46
C ASP A 167 12.16 -22.41 13.12
N MET A 168 11.66 -23.50 12.54
CA MET A 168 10.24 -23.60 12.18
C MET A 168 9.31 -23.72 13.39
N ASN A 169 9.81 -24.11 14.57
CA ASN A 169 9.03 -24.05 15.80
C ASN A 169 8.81 -22.61 16.23
N ASP A 170 9.84 -21.77 16.15
CA ASP A 170 9.71 -20.32 16.41
C ASP A 170 8.69 -19.67 15.47
N VAL A 171 8.73 -20.02 14.18
CA VAL A 171 7.77 -19.56 13.18
C VAL A 171 6.35 -19.97 13.56
N ALA A 172 6.11 -21.24 13.84
CA ALA A 172 4.80 -21.77 14.19
C ALA A 172 4.25 -21.08 15.45
N ARG A 173 5.04 -21.04 16.52
CA ARG A 173 4.65 -20.41 17.79
C ARG A 173 4.33 -18.93 17.64
N MET A 174 5.14 -18.20 16.87
CA MET A 174 4.91 -16.77 16.65
C MET A 174 3.65 -16.52 15.80
N LEU A 175 3.38 -17.37 14.81
CA LEU A 175 2.18 -17.25 13.96
C LEU A 175 0.90 -17.69 14.68
N GLU A 176 0.97 -18.64 15.63
CA GLU A 176 -0.15 -19.05 16.47
C GLU A 176 -0.52 -18.01 17.55
N LEU A 177 0.47 -17.22 17.98
CA LEU A 177 0.32 -16.28 19.10
C LEU A 177 -0.89 -15.35 19.00
N PRO A 178 -1.20 -14.70 17.86
CA PRO A 178 -2.37 -13.83 17.74
C PRO A 178 -3.69 -14.57 18.00
N GLN A 179 -3.80 -15.83 17.59
CA GLN A 179 -4.99 -16.65 17.80
C GLN A 179 -5.18 -16.97 19.29
N MET A 180 -4.09 -17.34 19.98
CA MET A 180 -4.10 -17.62 21.42
C MET A 180 -4.54 -16.37 22.21
N ILE A 181 -3.96 -15.20 21.87
CA ILE A 181 -4.30 -13.91 22.48
C ILE A 181 -5.77 -13.54 22.22
N ALA A 182 -6.28 -13.73 21.00
CA ALA A 182 -7.67 -13.40 20.65
C ALA A 182 -8.65 -14.21 21.51
N ARG A 183 -8.37 -15.51 21.71
CA ARG A 183 -9.19 -16.41 22.54
C ARG A 183 -9.10 -16.06 24.04
N GLU A 184 -7.91 -15.83 24.57
CA GLU A 184 -7.69 -15.45 25.97
C GLU A 184 -8.43 -14.14 26.30
N LYS A 185 -8.27 -13.12 25.46
CA LYS A 185 -8.87 -11.81 25.66
C LYS A 185 -10.34 -11.74 25.24
N ARG A 186 -10.88 -12.79 24.65
CA ARG A 186 -12.25 -12.87 24.10
C ARG A 186 -12.56 -11.67 23.17
N MET A 187 -11.64 -11.42 22.24
CA MET A 187 -11.75 -10.27 21.34
C MET A 187 -11.10 -10.61 19.99
N PRO A 188 -11.75 -10.32 18.85
CA PRO A 188 -11.13 -10.48 17.54
C PRO A 188 -9.81 -9.72 17.44
N PHE A 189 -8.83 -10.29 16.76
CA PHE A 189 -7.53 -9.67 16.57
C PHE A 189 -7.21 -9.54 15.09
N PHE A 190 -7.24 -8.32 14.57
CA PHE A 190 -6.95 -8.03 13.17
C PHE A 190 -5.46 -7.74 12.97
N LEU A 191 -4.80 -8.53 12.12
CA LEU A 191 -3.39 -8.39 11.78
C LEU A 191 -3.27 -7.81 10.38
N ILE A 192 -2.82 -6.59 10.27
CA ILE A 192 -2.66 -5.88 9.01
C ILE A 192 -1.20 -5.99 8.58
N LEU A 193 -0.93 -6.89 7.62
CA LEU A 193 0.39 -7.14 7.08
C LEU A 193 0.60 -6.25 5.85
N LYS A 194 1.35 -5.15 6.01
CA LYS A 194 1.65 -4.20 4.94
C LYS A 194 2.87 -4.67 4.15
N GLU A 195 2.83 -4.49 2.83
CA GLU A 195 3.90 -4.90 1.89
C GLU A 195 4.23 -6.39 2.04
N PHE A 196 3.16 -7.22 2.10
CA PHE A 196 3.22 -8.65 2.37
C PHE A 196 4.15 -9.41 1.40
N GLN A 197 4.22 -8.97 0.15
CA GLN A 197 5.11 -9.56 -0.85
C GLN A 197 6.59 -9.52 -0.46
N ASN A 198 7.00 -8.62 0.43
CA ASN A 198 8.41 -8.52 0.85
C ASN A 198 8.87 -9.73 1.67
N LEU A 199 7.94 -10.52 2.19
CA LEU A 199 8.29 -11.79 2.83
C LEU A 199 8.97 -12.78 1.86
N MET A 200 8.71 -12.66 0.54
CA MET A 200 9.40 -13.47 -0.48
C MET A 200 10.91 -13.14 -0.61
N ASN A 201 11.40 -12.10 0.03
CA ASN A 201 12.85 -11.82 0.05
C ASN A 201 13.60 -12.70 1.05
N ALA A 202 12.92 -13.33 2.02
CA ALA A 202 13.51 -14.32 2.91
C ALA A 202 13.67 -15.65 2.17
N GLU A 203 14.77 -16.37 2.42
CA GLU A 203 15.03 -17.67 1.78
C GLU A 203 13.96 -18.71 2.15
N GLU A 204 13.46 -18.63 3.38
CA GLU A 204 12.49 -19.57 3.95
C GLU A 204 11.02 -19.20 3.66
N TYR A 205 10.75 -18.24 2.77
CA TYR A 205 9.39 -17.70 2.55
C TYR A 205 8.34 -18.77 2.25
N ASP A 206 8.72 -19.82 1.50
CA ASP A 206 7.82 -20.92 1.13
C ASP A 206 7.33 -21.69 2.36
N ASP A 207 8.23 -21.98 3.30
CA ASP A 207 7.91 -22.68 4.54
C ASP A 207 7.11 -21.77 5.49
N VAL A 208 7.40 -20.49 5.52
CA VAL A 208 6.63 -19.50 6.30
C VAL A 208 5.20 -19.39 5.76
N PHE A 209 5.00 -19.31 4.43
CA PHE A 209 3.66 -19.29 3.85
C PHE A 209 2.88 -20.56 4.17
N LYS A 210 3.49 -21.76 4.08
CA LYS A 210 2.86 -23.03 4.47
C LYS A 210 2.50 -23.07 5.95
N ALA A 211 3.37 -22.54 6.82
CA ALA A 211 3.07 -22.42 8.25
C ALA A 211 1.89 -21.49 8.50
N MET A 212 1.84 -20.33 7.82
CA MET A 212 0.69 -19.43 7.88
C MET A 212 -0.61 -20.08 7.38
N GLU A 213 -0.56 -20.83 6.27
CA GLU A 213 -1.72 -21.60 5.76
C GLU A 213 -2.22 -22.61 6.79
N THR A 214 -1.30 -23.27 7.51
CA THR A 214 -1.65 -24.23 8.56
C THR A 214 -2.34 -23.52 9.71
N VAL A 215 -1.77 -22.45 10.24
CA VAL A 215 -2.39 -21.65 11.30
C VAL A 215 -3.76 -21.12 10.91
N MET A 216 -3.92 -20.62 9.68
CA MET A 216 -5.20 -20.11 9.19
C MET A 216 -6.25 -21.21 9.00
N ARG A 217 -5.83 -22.44 8.61
CA ARG A 217 -6.72 -23.60 8.47
C ARG A 217 -7.19 -24.13 9.80
N ASP A 218 -6.28 -24.17 10.77
CA ASP A 218 -6.54 -24.74 12.10
C ASP A 218 -7.31 -23.75 13.00
N CYS A 219 -7.50 -22.51 12.54
CA CYS A 219 -8.44 -21.58 13.14
C CYS A 219 -9.87 -22.10 13.01
N ASP A 220 -10.50 -22.41 14.13
CA ASP A 220 -11.92 -22.76 14.15
C ASP A 220 -12.76 -21.50 13.92
N ARG A 221 -13.28 -21.38 12.70
CA ARG A 221 -14.11 -20.20 12.29
C ARG A 221 -15.47 -20.13 12.99
N SER A 222 -15.87 -21.19 13.66
CA SER A 222 -17.08 -21.18 14.51
C SER A 222 -16.86 -20.43 15.83
N GLU A 223 -15.61 -20.27 16.25
CA GLU A 223 -15.24 -19.51 17.43
C GLU A 223 -15.38 -17.99 17.16
N PRO A 224 -15.99 -17.24 18.07
CA PRO A 224 -16.26 -15.80 17.84
C PRO A 224 -15.01 -14.92 17.94
N TYR A 225 -13.91 -15.44 18.49
CA TYR A 225 -12.70 -14.68 18.79
C TYR A 225 -11.49 -15.26 18.05
N ASN A 226 -11.29 -14.79 16.84
CA ASN A 226 -10.22 -15.27 15.96
C ASN A 226 -9.24 -14.16 15.60
N ALA A 227 -8.00 -14.60 15.26
CA ALA A 227 -7.04 -13.76 14.58
C ALA A 227 -7.36 -13.74 13.08
N VAL A 228 -7.49 -12.55 12.50
CA VAL A 228 -7.82 -12.35 11.09
C VAL A 228 -6.70 -11.60 10.42
N TYR A 229 -6.17 -12.14 9.33
CA TYR A 229 -5.08 -11.57 8.57
C TYR A 229 -5.61 -10.74 7.40
N VAL A 230 -5.12 -9.52 7.27
CA VAL A 230 -5.31 -8.64 6.11
C VAL A 230 -3.94 -8.43 5.45
N MET A 231 -3.70 -9.11 4.34
CA MET A 231 -2.45 -9.09 3.61
C MET A 231 -2.52 -8.02 2.51
N SER A 232 -1.81 -6.92 2.71
CA SER A 232 -1.80 -5.79 1.79
C SER A 232 -0.45 -5.66 1.08
N GLY A 233 -0.47 -5.48 -0.26
CA GLY A 233 0.73 -5.33 -1.07
C GLY A 233 0.61 -4.26 -2.15
N ALA A 234 1.75 -3.63 -2.49
CA ALA A 234 1.83 -2.63 -3.54
C ALA A 234 2.49 -3.15 -4.82
N MET A 235 3.21 -4.26 -4.76
CA MET A 235 3.75 -4.96 -5.92
C MET A 235 2.71 -5.95 -6.42
N VAL A 236 1.90 -5.51 -7.40
CA VAL A 236 0.71 -6.24 -7.87
C VAL A 236 1.07 -7.60 -8.43
N ASN A 237 2.10 -7.68 -9.26
CA ASN A 237 2.51 -8.95 -9.89
C ASN A 237 3.12 -9.92 -8.86
N ALA A 238 3.85 -9.40 -7.88
CA ALA A 238 4.37 -10.22 -6.79
C ALA A 238 3.23 -10.80 -5.94
N MET A 239 2.19 -10.01 -5.64
CA MET A 239 1.01 -10.51 -4.93
C MET A 239 0.20 -11.50 -5.77
N LYS A 240 0.03 -11.26 -7.07
CA LYS A 240 -0.58 -12.23 -8.00
C LYS A 240 0.21 -13.55 -8.04
N PHE A 241 1.53 -13.48 -8.03
CA PHE A 241 2.37 -14.67 -7.94
C PHE A 241 2.05 -15.50 -6.67
N ILE A 242 1.91 -14.85 -5.52
CA ILE A 242 1.57 -15.52 -4.25
C ILE A 242 0.18 -16.15 -4.32
N PHE A 243 -0.85 -15.36 -4.62
CA PHE A 243 -2.26 -15.78 -4.46
C PHE A 243 -2.85 -16.49 -5.67
N GLU A 244 -2.43 -16.13 -6.89
CA GLU A 244 -3.04 -16.64 -8.12
C GLU A 244 -2.17 -17.71 -8.80
N GLU A 245 -0.85 -17.50 -8.95
CA GLU A 245 0.05 -18.41 -9.65
C GLU A 245 0.48 -19.58 -8.77
N LYS A 246 1.05 -19.29 -7.60
CA LYS A 246 1.46 -20.31 -6.61
C LYS A 246 0.30 -20.84 -5.79
N ARG A 247 -0.79 -20.07 -5.70
CA ARG A 247 -2.01 -20.40 -4.97
C ARG A 247 -1.79 -20.70 -3.49
N TYR A 248 -0.83 -20.00 -2.86
CA TYR A 248 -0.78 -19.99 -1.41
C TYR A 248 -2.10 -19.44 -0.86
N PHE A 249 -2.51 -19.95 0.29
CA PHE A 249 -3.75 -19.55 0.96
C PHE A 249 -5.03 -19.84 0.14
N TYR A 250 -4.98 -20.86 -0.72
CA TYR A 250 -6.09 -21.21 -1.58
C TYR A 250 -7.36 -21.51 -0.78
N ARG A 251 -8.47 -20.85 -1.11
CA ARG A 251 -9.77 -20.92 -0.40
C ARG A 251 -9.73 -20.46 1.06
N GLN A 252 -8.64 -19.87 1.53
CA GLN A 252 -8.53 -19.36 2.90
C GLN A 252 -8.64 -17.85 2.95
N VAL A 253 -8.36 -17.17 1.84
CA VAL A 253 -8.26 -15.71 1.76
C VAL A 253 -9.20 -15.18 0.68
N ASN A 254 -9.96 -14.15 1.04
CA ASN A 254 -10.83 -13.43 0.13
C ASN A 254 -10.08 -12.22 -0.45
N HIS A 255 -10.13 -12.04 -1.77
CA HIS A 255 -9.55 -10.86 -2.39
C HIS A 255 -10.54 -9.69 -2.42
N VAL A 256 -10.11 -8.53 -1.95
CA VAL A 256 -10.85 -7.27 -2.07
C VAL A 256 -10.11 -6.37 -3.06
N ALA A 257 -10.65 -6.27 -4.27
CA ALA A 257 -10.15 -5.36 -5.29
C ALA A 257 -10.60 -3.92 -5.00
N LEU A 258 -9.73 -2.95 -5.29
CA LEU A 258 -10.07 -1.53 -5.20
C LEU A 258 -10.41 -1.01 -6.60
N MET A 259 -11.68 -0.71 -6.81
CA MET A 259 -12.09 -0.03 -8.04
C MET A 259 -11.61 1.43 -8.03
N PRO A 260 -11.39 2.05 -9.21
CA PRO A 260 -11.19 3.49 -9.28
C PRO A 260 -12.34 4.22 -8.57
N VAL A 261 -12.02 5.34 -7.90
CA VAL A 261 -13.05 6.18 -7.30
C VAL A 261 -13.90 6.80 -8.40
N ASP A 262 -15.20 6.92 -8.17
CA ASP A 262 -16.11 7.52 -9.15
C ASP A 262 -15.66 8.94 -9.53
N GLU A 263 -15.58 9.21 -10.82
CA GLU A 263 -15.10 10.49 -11.35
C GLU A 263 -15.90 11.67 -10.82
N LYS A 264 -17.23 11.54 -10.70
CA LYS A 264 -18.10 12.60 -10.20
C LYS A 264 -17.80 12.91 -8.73
N GLU A 265 -17.53 11.87 -7.92
CA GLU A 265 -17.16 12.05 -6.52
C GLU A 265 -15.82 12.77 -6.37
N ILE A 266 -14.83 12.46 -7.24
CA ILE A 266 -13.53 13.15 -7.26
C ILE A 266 -13.71 14.62 -7.69
N ILE A 267 -14.42 14.88 -8.78
CA ILE A 267 -14.67 16.23 -9.26
C ILE A 267 -15.38 17.07 -8.19
N GLU A 268 -16.42 16.51 -7.56
CA GLU A 268 -17.13 17.19 -6.47
C GLU A 268 -16.23 17.46 -5.27
N HIS A 269 -15.38 16.52 -4.91
CA HIS A 269 -14.41 16.66 -3.84
C HIS A 269 -13.45 17.84 -4.11
N VAL A 270 -12.88 17.92 -5.32
CA VAL A 270 -11.98 19.00 -5.69
C VAL A 270 -12.71 20.35 -5.72
N VAL A 271 -13.80 20.45 -6.47
CA VAL A 271 -14.52 21.73 -6.65
C VAL A 271 -15.09 22.24 -5.32
N LYS A 272 -15.75 21.38 -4.52
CA LYS A 272 -16.28 21.76 -3.20
C LYS A 272 -15.16 22.02 -2.20
N GLY A 273 -14.06 21.29 -2.28
CA GLY A 273 -12.88 21.49 -1.43
C GLY A 273 -12.29 22.90 -1.61
N PHE A 274 -12.08 23.31 -2.84
CA PHE A 274 -11.60 24.67 -3.12
C PHE A 274 -12.61 25.75 -2.68
N LEU A 275 -13.89 25.57 -2.98
CA LEU A 275 -14.91 26.55 -2.65
C LEU A 275 -15.15 26.69 -1.14
N ASN A 276 -15.44 25.57 -0.47
CA ASN A 276 -15.90 25.57 0.91
C ASN A 276 -14.76 25.61 1.94
N GLY A 277 -13.61 25.02 1.59
CA GLY A 277 -12.47 24.94 2.51
C GLY A 277 -11.51 26.12 2.38
N MET A 278 -11.35 26.65 1.18
CA MET A 278 -10.30 27.63 0.87
C MET A 278 -10.83 28.96 0.35
N GLY A 279 -12.15 29.05 0.08
CA GLY A 279 -12.76 30.23 -0.52
C GLY A 279 -12.26 30.53 -1.94
N LYS A 280 -11.78 29.50 -2.64
CA LYS A 280 -11.20 29.57 -3.99
C LYS A 280 -12.09 28.86 -4.99
N SER A 281 -11.89 29.10 -6.27
CA SER A 281 -12.62 28.46 -7.35
C SER A 281 -11.69 27.54 -8.16
N PHE A 282 -12.16 26.32 -8.41
CA PHE A 282 -11.52 25.34 -9.30
C PHE A 282 -12.53 24.95 -10.39
N ASP A 283 -12.15 25.13 -11.66
CA ASP A 283 -13.05 24.81 -12.77
C ASP A 283 -13.32 23.30 -12.87
N ARG A 284 -14.58 22.96 -13.15
CA ARG A 284 -15.02 21.57 -13.24
C ARG A 284 -14.34 20.80 -14.37
N ASN A 285 -14.07 21.47 -15.51
CA ASN A 285 -13.41 20.83 -16.65
C ASN A 285 -11.93 20.56 -16.34
N LEU A 286 -11.27 21.44 -15.58
CA LEU A 286 -9.90 21.19 -15.11
C LEU A 286 -9.86 19.98 -14.14
N ALA A 287 -10.84 19.85 -13.26
CA ALA A 287 -10.95 18.69 -12.37
C ALA A 287 -11.20 17.38 -13.16
N MET A 288 -12.02 17.44 -14.19
CA MET A 288 -12.28 16.33 -15.11
C MET A 288 -11.00 15.94 -15.87
N GLY A 289 -10.26 16.91 -16.41
CA GLY A 289 -8.96 16.65 -17.06
C GLY A 289 -7.94 16.02 -16.12
N ALA A 290 -7.91 16.39 -14.84
CA ALA A 290 -7.08 15.73 -13.84
C ALA A 290 -7.50 14.27 -13.58
N CYS A 291 -8.81 14.00 -13.53
CA CYS A 291 -9.32 12.62 -13.39
C CYS A 291 -8.95 11.76 -14.59
N GLU A 292 -9.07 12.27 -15.80
CA GLU A 292 -8.70 11.59 -17.02
C GLU A 292 -7.20 11.30 -17.06
N LEU A 293 -6.35 12.31 -16.80
CA LEU A 293 -4.90 12.20 -16.78
C LEU A 293 -4.41 11.11 -15.80
N PHE A 294 -4.98 11.07 -14.61
CA PHE A 294 -4.57 10.14 -13.55
C PHE A 294 -5.47 8.91 -13.42
N LYS A 295 -6.35 8.64 -14.39
CA LYS A 295 -7.26 7.48 -14.39
C LYS A 295 -8.07 7.39 -13.09
N CYS A 296 -8.58 8.51 -12.61
CA CYS A 296 -9.31 8.63 -11.34
C CYS A 296 -8.53 8.16 -10.10
N ASN A 297 -7.19 8.22 -10.13
CA ASN A 297 -6.39 7.95 -8.95
C ASN A 297 -6.40 9.19 -8.02
N LEU A 298 -7.17 9.10 -6.94
CA LEU A 298 -7.40 10.21 -6.00
C LEU A 298 -6.10 10.73 -5.35
N TRP A 299 -5.09 9.89 -5.18
CA TRP A 299 -3.80 10.34 -4.64
C TRP A 299 -3.14 11.40 -5.51
N TYR A 300 -3.08 11.14 -6.83
CA TYR A 300 -2.49 12.07 -7.79
C TYR A 300 -3.35 13.32 -7.94
N VAL A 301 -4.67 13.18 -7.96
CA VAL A 301 -5.60 14.32 -8.04
C VAL A 301 -5.47 15.21 -6.80
N ASN A 302 -5.43 14.65 -5.61
CA ASN A 302 -5.22 15.41 -4.37
C ASN A 302 -3.85 16.10 -4.35
N HIS A 303 -2.79 15.41 -4.80
CA HIS A 303 -1.46 16.02 -4.86
C HIS A 303 -1.44 17.21 -5.83
N LEU A 304 -2.01 17.07 -7.03
CA LEU A 304 -2.16 18.17 -7.99
C LEU A 304 -2.97 19.31 -7.38
N ALA A 305 -4.11 19.00 -6.76
CA ALA A 305 -4.99 19.99 -6.15
C ALA A 305 -4.28 20.74 -5.01
N ALA A 306 -3.49 20.07 -4.17
CA ALA A 306 -2.71 20.69 -3.12
C ALA A 306 -1.68 21.70 -3.66
N ILE A 307 -1.00 21.37 -4.77
CA ILE A 307 -0.07 22.29 -5.43
C ILE A 307 -0.83 23.46 -6.05
N CYS A 308 -1.94 23.21 -6.74
CA CYS A 308 -2.80 24.28 -7.31
C CYS A 308 -3.31 25.21 -6.21
N ASP A 309 -3.66 24.71 -5.05
CA ASP A 309 -4.05 25.54 -3.90
C ASP A 309 -2.92 26.44 -3.44
N ALA A 310 -1.70 25.94 -3.32
CA ALA A 310 -0.53 26.73 -2.96
C ALA A 310 -0.20 27.84 -3.99
N LEU A 311 -0.45 27.57 -5.29
CA LEU A 311 -0.17 28.53 -6.37
C LEU A 311 -1.27 29.59 -6.53
N SER A 312 -2.54 29.26 -6.20
CA SER A 312 -3.69 30.11 -6.48
C SER A 312 -4.02 31.06 -5.32
N LYS A 313 -4.47 32.28 -5.68
CA LYS A 313 -4.96 33.28 -4.70
C LYS A 313 -6.49 33.36 -4.63
N GLY A 314 -7.20 32.92 -5.66
CA GLY A 314 -8.66 32.99 -5.71
C GLY A 314 -9.29 31.99 -6.66
N PHE A 315 -8.68 31.76 -7.82
CA PHE A 315 -9.13 30.75 -8.78
C PHE A 315 -7.95 30.07 -9.44
N VAL A 316 -8.13 28.81 -9.82
CA VAL A 316 -7.11 28.02 -10.50
C VAL A 316 -7.28 28.16 -12.00
N THR A 317 -6.21 28.54 -12.70
CA THR A 317 -6.14 28.64 -14.17
C THR A 317 -5.50 27.38 -14.77
N GLU A 318 -5.67 27.18 -16.08
CA GLU A 318 -4.99 26.14 -16.85
C GLU A 318 -3.45 26.23 -16.71
N SER A 319 -2.91 27.46 -16.75
CA SER A 319 -1.47 27.67 -16.55
C SER A 319 -1.00 27.19 -15.19
N MET A 320 -1.72 27.51 -14.11
CA MET A 320 -1.39 27.05 -12.76
C MET A 320 -1.47 25.52 -12.66
N MET A 321 -2.44 24.90 -13.32
CA MET A 321 -2.56 23.43 -13.35
C MET A 321 -1.38 22.80 -14.11
N THR A 322 -0.94 23.41 -15.21
CA THR A 322 0.25 22.99 -15.96
C THR A 322 1.51 23.13 -15.12
N ASP A 323 1.68 24.26 -14.41
CA ASP A 323 2.81 24.47 -13.50
C ASP A 323 2.81 23.46 -12.34
N ALA A 324 1.63 23.15 -11.80
CA ALA A 324 1.48 22.13 -10.75
C ALA A 324 1.85 20.73 -11.27
N LEU A 325 1.39 20.37 -12.48
CA LEU A 325 1.76 19.08 -13.10
C LEU A 325 3.27 19.00 -13.38
N ASN A 326 3.88 20.06 -13.89
CA ASN A 326 5.33 20.12 -14.10
C ASN A 326 6.10 19.98 -12.77
N SER A 327 5.61 20.58 -11.70
CA SER A 327 6.19 20.43 -10.36
C SER A 327 6.11 18.98 -9.86
N MET A 328 4.97 18.31 -10.06
CA MET A 328 4.83 16.89 -9.75
C MET A 328 5.78 16.02 -10.57
N LEU A 329 5.88 16.28 -11.86
CA LEU A 329 6.79 15.55 -12.74
C LEU A 329 8.24 15.71 -12.31
N ALA A 330 8.70 16.92 -11.99
CA ALA A 330 10.05 17.18 -11.54
C ALA A 330 10.43 16.37 -10.27
N VAL A 331 9.49 16.21 -9.35
CA VAL A 331 9.70 15.40 -8.13
C VAL A 331 9.84 13.90 -8.45
N HIS A 332 9.09 13.41 -9.44
CA HIS A 332 9.03 11.97 -9.75
C HIS A 332 9.99 11.53 -10.88
N GLU A 333 10.47 12.47 -11.69
CA GLU A 333 11.33 12.20 -12.86
C GLU A 333 12.59 11.37 -12.53
N PRO A 334 13.33 11.60 -11.43
CA PRO A 334 14.50 10.76 -11.11
C PRO A 334 14.14 9.28 -10.97
N ARG A 335 12.98 8.97 -10.38
CA ARG A 335 12.46 7.61 -10.27
C ARG A 335 12.08 7.05 -11.65
N PHE A 336 11.47 7.83 -12.50
CA PHE A 336 11.06 7.42 -13.84
C PHE A 336 12.29 7.14 -14.74
N VAL A 337 13.29 8.01 -14.66
CA VAL A 337 14.57 7.79 -15.35
C VAL A 337 15.24 6.50 -14.85
N SER A 338 15.23 6.23 -13.54
CA SER A 338 15.77 4.99 -13.00
C SER A 338 15.03 3.77 -13.55
N ILE A 339 13.69 3.80 -13.61
CA ILE A 339 12.90 2.70 -14.22
C ILE A 339 13.33 2.48 -15.67
N ILE A 340 13.41 3.53 -16.47
CA ILE A 340 13.80 3.42 -17.88
C ILE A 340 15.21 2.87 -18.05
N ASN A 341 16.16 3.31 -17.23
CA ASN A 341 17.56 2.85 -17.29
C ASN A 341 17.69 1.35 -16.92
N ASP A 342 16.78 0.83 -16.13
CA ASP A 342 16.73 -0.59 -15.78
C ASP A 342 16.10 -1.45 -16.90
N LEU A 343 15.50 -0.84 -17.93
CA LEU A 343 14.85 -1.57 -19.02
C LEU A 343 15.84 -1.84 -20.17
N THR A 344 15.79 -3.06 -20.71
CA THR A 344 16.50 -3.40 -21.95
C THR A 344 15.77 -2.83 -23.18
N ASP A 345 16.45 -2.75 -24.32
CA ASP A 345 15.86 -2.25 -25.58
C ASP A 345 14.56 -2.98 -25.96
N HIS A 346 14.52 -4.30 -25.78
CA HIS A 346 13.29 -5.06 -26.07
C HIS A 346 12.16 -4.77 -25.06
N GLN A 347 12.49 -4.50 -23.79
CA GLN A 347 11.50 -4.08 -22.80
C GLN A 347 10.96 -2.68 -23.12
N LEU A 348 11.82 -1.75 -23.52
CA LEU A 348 11.43 -0.42 -24.01
C LEU A 348 10.56 -0.51 -25.26
N SER A 349 10.93 -1.37 -26.21
CA SER A 349 10.14 -1.61 -27.42
C SER A 349 8.73 -2.13 -27.12
N LEU A 350 8.60 -3.06 -26.18
CA LEU A 350 7.28 -3.58 -25.77
C LEU A 350 6.50 -2.51 -25.00
N LEU A 351 7.14 -1.76 -24.12
CA LEU A 351 6.51 -0.63 -23.41
C LEU A 351 5.97 0.40 -24.41
N ARG A 352 6.72 0.74 -25.46
CA ARG A 352 6.25 1.61 -26.54
C ARG A 352 5.03 1.04 -27.26
N ALA A 353 5.05 -0.27 -27.57
CA ALA A 353 3.88 -0.91 -28.18
C ALA A 353 2.63 -0.83 -27.28
N VAL A 354 2.79 -0.97 -25.97
CA VAL A 354 1.69 -0.79 -24.98
C VAL A 354 1.14 0.64 -25.06
N LEU A 355 1.99 1.64 -25.06
CA LEU A 355 1.58 3.04 -25.14
C LEU A 355 0.91 3.39 -26.47
N ASP A 356 1.30 2.73 -27.57
CA ASP A 356 0.64 2.84 -28.87
C ASP A 356 -0.68 2.04 -28.95
N GLY A 357 -1.17 1.48 -27.82
CA GLY A 357 -2.45 0.77 -27.72
C GLY A 357 -2.42 -0.66 -28.25
N VAL A 358 -1.25 -1.27 -28.43
CA VAL A 358 -1.15 -2.67 -28.88
C VAL A 358 -1.52 -3.61 -27.73
N VAL A 359 -2.43 -4.54 -28.02
CA VAL A 359 -2.87 -5.57 -27.08
C VAL A 359 -2.30 -6.95 -27.44
N LYS A 360 -2.17 -7.26 -28.74
CA LYS A 360 -1.69 -8.56 -29.23
C LYS A 360 -0.25 -8.48 -29.71
N PHE A 361 0.72 -8.70 -28.84
CA PHE A 361 2.14 -8.55 -29.11
C PHE A 361 2.75 -9.67 -29.95
N SER A 362 2.09 -10.81 -30.10
CA SER A 362 2.61 -11.98 -30.84
C SER A 362 2.30 -11.95 -32.34
N ALA A 363 1.60 -10.94 -32.84
CA ALA A 363 1.32 -10.77 -34.26
C ALA A 363 2.62 -10.42 -35.02
N SER A 364 2.84 -11.02 -36.20
CA SER A 364 4.07 -10.83 -36.98
C SER A 364 4.35 -9.37 -37.28
N GLU A 365 3.33 -8.62 -37.67
CA GLU A 365 3.42 -7.18 -37.94
C GLU A 365 3.89 -6.36 -36.72
N VAL A 366 3.40 -6.73 -35.50
CA VAL A 366 3.78 -6.06 -34.25
C VAL A 366 5.23 -6.41 -33.90
N ILE A 367 5.61 -7.70 -34.03
CA ILE A 367 6.98 -8.15 -33.77
C ILE A 367 7.97 -7.40 -34.67
N GLU A 368 7.66 -7.24 -35.95
CA GLU A 368 8.50 -6.52 -36.91
C GLU A 368 8.53 -5.02 -36.60
N LYS A 369 7.35 -4.38 -36.46
CA LYS A 369 7.22 -2.94 -36.20
C LYS A 369 8.01 -2.49 -34.96
N TYR A 370 7.90 -3.25 -33.87
CA TYR A 370 8.55 -2.90 -32.59
C TYR A 370 9.86 -3.68 -32.34
N ARG A 371 10.36 -4.43 -33.33
CA ARG A 371 11.63 -5.19 -33.23
C ARG A 371 11.67 -6.12 -32.02
N LEU A 372 10.59 -6.85 -31.78
CA LEU A 372 10.46 -7.74 -30.62
C LEU A 372 11.08 -9.14 -30.83
N ASN A 373 11.74 -9.37 -31.97
CA ASN A 373 12.42 -10.58 -32.41
C ASN A 373 11.51 -11.78 -32.66
N SER A 374 10.78 -12.29 -31.67
CA SER A 374 9.95 -13.48 -31.77
C SER A 374 8.88 -13.53 -30.70
N SER A 375 7.85 -14.37 -30.91
CA SER A 375 6.79 -14.60 -29.90
C SER A 375 7.35 -15.15 -28.58
N ALA A 376 8.40 -15.97 -28.62
CA ALA A 376 9.07 -16.46 -27.41
C ALA A 376 9.77 -15.33 -26.66
N ASN A 377 10.38 -14.38 -27.37
CA ASN A 377 10.99 -13.21 -26.76
C ASN A 377 9.95 -12.27 -26.17
N VAL A 378 8.82 -12.07 -26.85
CA VAL A 378 7.67 -11.29 -26.34
C VAL A 378 7.25 -11.80 -24.97
N ARG A 379 7.10 -13.12 -24.79
CA ARG A 379 6.74 -13.71 -23.49
C ARG A 379 7.76 -13.38 -22.42
N ARG A 380 9.06 -13.54 -22.70
CA ARG A 380 10.13 -13.20 -21.74
C ARG A 380 10.12 -11.72 -21.36
N VAL A 381 9.88 -10.85 -22.31
CA VAL A 381 9.83 -9.40 -22.12
C VAL A 381 8.62 -9.02 -21.29
N LYS A 382 7.43 -9.61 -21.55
CA LYS A 382 6.23 -9.44 -20.71
C LYS A 382 6.53 -9.83 -19.26
N ASP A 383 7.10 -11.03 -19.04
CA ASP A 383 7.40 -11.52 -17.70
C ASP A 383 8.44 -10.63 -16.99
N ALA A 384 9.42 -10.13 -17.71
CA ALA A 384 10.43 -9.22 -17.16
C ALA A 384 9.82 -7.85 -16.75
N LEU A 385 8.91 -7.28 -17.55
CA LEU A 385 8.21 -6.04 -17.22
C LEU A 385 7.24 -6.21 -16.04
N LYS A 386 6.56 -7.37 -15.96
CA LYS A 386 5.76 -7.75 -14.78
C LYS A 386 6.64 -7.82 -13.53
N LYS A 387 7.78 -8.54 -13.60
CA LYS A 387 8.69 -8.67 -12.46
C LYS A 387 9.25 -7.34 -11.97
N LYS A 388 9.40 -6.36 -12.87
CA LYS A 388 9.82 -4.99 -12.55
C LYS A 388 8.67 -4.08 -12.09
N GLU A 389 7.46 -4.61 -12.00
CA GLU A 389 6.24 -3.84 -11.61
C GLU A 389 6.03 -2.57 -12.47
N VAL A 390 6.40 -2.61 -13.74
CA VAL A 390 6.15 -1.52 -14.69
C VAL A 390 4.74 -1.62 -15.24
N LEU A 391 4.32 -2.85 -15.57
CA LEU A 391 2.97 -3.15 -16.06
C LEU A 391 2.45 -4.46 -15.49
N THR A 392 1.15 -4.62 -15.54
CA THR A 392 0.46 -5.89 -15.26
C THR A 392 -0.45 -6.25 -16.43
N PHE A 393 -1.10 -7.39 -16.35
CA PHE A 393 -2.12 -7.80 -17.32
C PHE A 393 -3.43 -8.06 -16.59
N ASN A 394 -4.53 -7.59 -17.19
CA ASN A 394 -5.86 -7.86 -16.69
C ASN A 394 -6.32 -9.30 -17.06
N GLU A 395 -7.54 -9.68 -16.68
CA GLU A 395 -8.12 -11.00 -16.98
C GLU A 395 -8.26 -11.32 -18.48
N LYS A 396 -8.26 -10.27 -19.33
CA LYS A 396 -8.30 -10.39 -20.79
C LYS A 396 -6.93 -10.42 -21.45
N ASP A 397 -5.84 -10.53 -20.65
CA ASP A 397 -4.44 -10.42 -21.10
C ASP A 397 -4.10 -9.06 -21.76
N GLU A 398 -4.84 -7.99 -21.40
CA GLU A 398 -4.55 -6.63 -21.85
C GLU A 398 -3.57 -5.96 -20.87
N PRO A 399 -2.55 -5.24 -21.41
CA PRO A 399 -1.54 -4.60 -20.58
C PRO A 399 -2.11 -3.37 -19.85
N VAL A 400 -1.69 -3.18 -18.61
CA VAL A 400 -2.04 -2.01 -17.79
C VAL A 400 -0.75 -1.48 -17.17
N ILE A 401 -0.38 -0.23 -17.47
CA ILE A 401 0.74 0.46 -16.81
C ILE A 401 0.30 0.84 -15.39
N LEU A 402 1.13 0.48 -14.42
CA LEU A 402 0.75 0.54 -13.00
C LEU A 402 0.76 1.97 -12.41
N ASP A 403 1.53 2.89 -13.00
CA ASP A 403 1.67 4.27 -12.52
C ASP A 403 1.20 5.25 -13.62
N PRO A 404 0.06 5.94 -13.46
CA PRO A 404 -0.46 6.84 -14.49
C PRO A 404 0.42 8.08 -14.73
N LEU A 405 1.16 8.56 -13.72
CA LEU A 405 2.08 9.67 -13.91
C LEU A 405 3.34 9.24 -14.69
N PHE A 406 3.82 8.01 -14.46
CA PHE A 406 4.88 7.41 -15.27
C PHE A 406 4.42 7.22 -16.72
N GLU A 407 3.21 6.71 -16.94
CA GLU A 407 2.62 6.54 -18.28
C GLU A 407 2.58 7.87 -19.03
N TYR A 408 2.09 8.94 -18.38
CA TYR A 408 2.08 10.28 -18.95
C TYR A 408 3.50 10.78 -19.28
N TRP A 409 4.43 10.63 -18.33
CA TRP A 409 5.80 11.11 -18.52
C TRP A 409 6.53 10.37 -19.64
N VAL A 410 6.42 9.04 -19.69
CA VAL A 410 7.13 8.25 -20.70
C VAL A 410 6.56 8.49 -22.10
N SER A 411 5.26 8.70 -22.23
CA SER A 411 4.62 9.04 -23.50
C SER A 411 5.08 10.40 -24.03
N ASN A 412 4.97 11.45 -23.19
CA ASN A 412 5.12 12.84 -23.67
C ASN A 412 6.57 13.36 -23.59
N PHE A 413 7.44 12.78 -22.76
CA PHE A 413 8.78 13.31 -22.56
C PHE A 413 9.89 12.33 -22.98
N TYR A 414 9.68 11.04 -22.90
CA TYR A 414 10.70 10.08 -23.26
C TYR A 414 10.60 9.62 -24.72
N PHE A 415 9.44 9.18 -25.19
CA PHE A 415 9.29 8.68 -26.55
C PHE A 415 9.04 9.76 -27.59
N GLU A 416 8.46 10.92 -27.26
CA GLU A 416 8.33 12.05 -28.19
C GLU A 416 9.68 12.74 -28.48
N ARG A 417 10.64 12.69 -27.54
CA ARG A 417 11.98 13.27 -27.73
C ARG A 417 12.94 12.37 -28.49
N ARG A 418 12.57 11.17 -28.83
CA ARG A 418 13.34 10.20 -29.62
C ARG A 418 12.69 9.88 -30.95
#